data_a86b7808c3662f9379e3ddf859588d0f
#
_entry.id   a86b7808c3662f9379e3ddf859588d0f
#
_cell.length_a   1.000
_cell.length_b   1.000
_cell.length_c   1.000
_cell.angle_alpha   90.00
_cell.angle_beta   90.00
_cell.angle_gamma   90.00
#
_symmetry.space_group_name_H-M   'P 1'
#
loop_
_entity.id
_entity.type
_entity.pdbx_description
1 polymer ?
#
loop_
_entity_poly.entity_id
_entity_poly.type
_entity_poly.pdbx_seq_one_letter_code
_entity_poly.pdbx_strand_id
1 'polypeptide(L)'
;IPIDEVTNFPEMLDGRVKTLHPKVHGGLLAVRDNAEHMKTVAEHHIGLIDMVVVNLYPFFENANKNISLDEKVEFIDIGGPSMLRSAAKNFKSVTVITDVNDYHLVKSEIETHSDTTFETRKTLAGKVFNLTSAYDAAISQMLLNEEYPQYLNASYKKVADLRYGENPHQSAAYYVSTIENGAMKDFEQIGGKELSFNNLRDMDLCWKVVSEFKNEMACCAVKHSTPCGVAIGETALETYQKTFECDPVSIFGGIVAMNYKVDKAAAEELNKTFLEIVMATDFDADALEVLAQKKNLRVIKIKNPISDQQNWVKIDGGLLIQSSDNQFSEDIKCVTQLEPTEEQKKALIFAQRVVKYVKSNAIVVSNGKQALGIGGGQVNRIWATQQAIERAKEKFSGDLVLASDAFFPFRDVVDTCAKEGIKAIIQPGGSMRDEESIVAANEHQIPMLFTGMRHFLH
;
A
#
# COMPACT_ATOMS: atom_id res chain seq x y z
N ILE A 1 -23.09 -31.67 24.03
CA ILE A 1 -24.08 -31.16 25.01
C ILE A 1 -24.42 -29.76 24.55
N PRO A 2 -25.69 -29.44 24.32
CA PRO A 2 -26.13 -28.07 24.05
C PRO A 2 -25.87 -27.15 25.21
N ILE A 3 -25.61 -25.85 24.93
CA ILE A 3 -25.22 -24.90 25.97
C ILE A 3 -26.34 -24.58 26.96
N ASP A 4 -27.59 -24.65 26.54
CA ASP A 4 -28.78 -24.49 27.38
C ASP A 4 -28.90 -25.58 28.43
N GLU A 5 -28.45 -26.81 28.16
CA GLU A 5 -28.37 -27.88 29.19
C GLU A 5 -27.30 -27.56 30.27
N VAL A 6 -26.22 -26.87 29.91
CA VAL A 6 -25.15 -26.44 30.85
C VAL A 6 -25.61 -25.25 31.67
N THR A 7 -26.23 -24.28 31.05
CA THR A 7 -26.63 -23.02 31.68
C THR A 7 -27.97 -23.14 32.43
N ASN A 8 -28.83 -24.10 32.05
CA ASN A 8 -30.24 -24.15 32.38
C ASN A 8 -30.99 -22.86 31.99
N PHE A 9 -30.60 -22.27 30.87
CA PHE A 9 -31.17 -21.03 30.36
C PHE A 9 -31.30 -21.10 28.85
N PRO A 10 -32.48 -20.76 28.28
CA PRO A 10 -32.70 -20.89 26.84
C PRO A 10 -31.88 -19.89 26.04
N GLU A 11 -31.50 -20.27 24.85
CA GLU A 11 -31.03 -19.34 23.82
C GLU A 11 -32.14 -18.34 23.47
N MET A 12 -31.82 -17.06 23.35
CA MET A 12 -32.80 -16.01 23.12
C MET A 12 -32.26 -14.89 22.24
N LEU A 13 -33.16 -13.99 21.78
CA LEU A 13 -32.85 -12.87 20.91
C LEU A 13 -32.15 -13.34 19.61
N ASP A 14 -32.74 -14.34 18.96
CA ASP A 14 -32.22 -14.92 17.72
C ASP A 14 -30.77 -15.41 17.83
N GLY A 15 -30.37 -15.92 19.00
CA GLY A 15 -29.03 -16.43 19.26
C GLY A 15 -28.02 -15.40 19.75
N ARG A 16 -28.39 -14.14 19.88
CA ARG A 16 -27.49 -13.08 20.38
C ARG A 16 -27.10 -13.30 21.85
N VAL A 17 -27.94 -13.99 22.64
CA VAL A 17 -27.64 -14.38 24.01
C VAL A 17 -27.70 -15.90 24.13
N LYS A 18 -26.53 -16.50 24.30
CA LYS A 18 -26.36 -17.96 24.34
C LYS A 18 -25.26 -18.36 25.32
N THR A 19 -24.05 -17.88 25.13
CA THR A 19 -22.87 -18.19 25.96
C THR A 19 -22.55 -17.11 27.00
N LEU A 20 -23.20 -15.95 26.95
CA LEU A 20 -23.04 -14.87 27.92
C LEU A 20 -23.79 -15.22 29.22
N HIS A 21 -23.27 -16.18 29.97
CA HIS A 21 -23.92 -16.70 31.18
C HIS A 21 -22.89 -16.90 32.31
N PRO A 22 -23.25 -16.60 33.60
CA PRO A 22 -22.33 -16.76 34.74
C PRO A 22 -21.73 -18.17 34.85
N LYS A 23 -22.47 -19.22 34.50
CA LYS A 23 -21.96 -20.60 34.55
C LYS A 23 -20.82 -20.81 33.54
N VAL A 24 -20.89 -20.21 32.35
CA VAL A 24 -19.83 -20.29 31.35
C VAL A 24 -18.62 -19.48 31.79
N HIS A 25 -18.83 -18.18 32.06
CA HIS A 25 -17.73 -17.28 32.43
C HIS A 25 -17.14 -17.58 33.79
N GLY A 26 -17.92 -18.06 34.73
CA GLY A 26 -17.44 -18.54 36.03
C GLY A 26 -16.54 -19.76 35.90
N GLY A 27 -16.92 -20.74 35.04
CA GLY A 27 -16.10 -21.90 34.74
C GLY A 27 -14.75 -21.56 34.09
N LEU A 28 -14.72 -20.49 33.29
CA LEU A 28 -13.51 -19.99 32.62
C LEU A 28 -12.64 -19.14 33.56
N LEU A 29 -13.23 -18.25 34.36
CA LEU A 29 -12.54 -17.23 35.14
C LEU A 29 -12.13 -17.66 36.55
N ALA A 30 -12.67 -18.78 37.05
CA ALA A 30 -12.33 -19.26 38.39
C ALA A 30 -10.83 -19.54 38.51
N VAL A 31 -10.18 -18.83 39.42
CA VAL A 31 -8.77 -19.06 39.77
C VAL A 31 -8.71 -20.30 40.66
N ARG A 32 -8.15 -21.40 40.13
CA ARG A 32 -8.22 -22.74 40.74
C ARG A 32 -7.47 -22.84 42.06
N ASP A 33 -6.45 -22.04 42.27
CA ASP A 33 -5.67 -21.97 43.51
C ASP A 33 -6.28 -21.05 44.55
N ASN A 34 -7.44 -20.43 44.29
CA ASN A 34 -8.13 -19.55 45.17
C ASN A 34 -9.30 -20.29 45.85
N ALA A 35 -9.22 -20.57 47.13
CA ALA A 35 -10.22 -21.32 47.88
C ALA A 35 -11.62 -20.67 47.88
N GLU A 36 -11.71 -19.32 47.93
CA GLU A 36 -12.98 -18.61 47.87
C GLU A 36 -13.63 -18.71 46.47
N HIS A 37 -12.84 -18.67 45.41
CA HIS A 37 -13.35 -18.90 44.06
C HIS A 37 -13.89 -20.34 43.93
N MET A 38 -13.16 -21.33 44.41
CA MET A 38 -13.56 -22.72 44.35
C MET A 38 -14.80 -23.02 45.17
N LYS A 39 -14.93 -22.38 46.34
CA LYS A 39 -16.16 -22.43 47.17
C LYS A 39 -17.35 -21.86 46.40
N THR A 40 -17.22 -20.66 45.80
CA THR A 40 -18.27 -20.01 45.02
C THR A 40 -18.69 -20.89 43.81
N VAL A 41 -17.74 -21.47 43.10
CA VAL A 41 -17.98 -22.39 42.00
C VAL A 41 -18.81 -23.59 42.45
N ALA A 42 -18.50 -24.17 43.62
CA ALA A 42 -19.24 -25.31 44.14
C ALA A 42 -20.66 -24.91 44.61
N GLU A 43 -20.80 -23.78 45.32
CA GLU A 43 -22.07 -23.26 45.81
C GLU A 43 -23.09 -23.00 44.67
N HIS A 44 -22.58 -22.51 43.53
CA HIS A 44 -23.40 -22.17 42.35
C HIS A 44 -23.45 -23.28 41.30
N HIS A 45 -22.92 -24.49 41.60
CA HIS A 45 -22.87 -25.62 40.70
C HIS A 45 -22.29 -25.26 39.31
N ILE A 46 -21.17 -24.53 39.28
CA ILE A 46 -20.46 -24.11 38.07
C ILE A 46 -19.44 -25.20 37.70
N GLY A 47 -19.56 -25.78 36.52
CA GLY A 47 -18.53 -26.68 35.98
C GLY A 47 -17.30 -25.88 35.53
N LEU A 48 -16.09 -26.35 35.92
CA LEU A 48 -14.86 -25.78 35.43
C LEU A 48 -14.67 -26.11 33.94
N ILE A 49 -14.15 -25.16 33.18
CA ILE A 49 -13.84 -25.31 31.76
C ILE A 49 -12.32 -25.26 31.61
N ASP A 50 -11.73 -26.34 31.08
CA ASP A 50 -10.27 -26.48 30.90
C ASP A 50 -9.78 -26.00 29.54
N MET A 51 -10.67 -26.02 28.54
CA MET A 51 -10.32 -25.64 27.18
C MET A 51 -11.47 -24.94 26.48
N VAL A 52 -11.12 -23.94 25.68
CA VAL A 52 -12.04 -23.24 24.78
C VAL A 52 -11.46 -23.23 23.37
N VAL A 53 -12.25 -23.62 22.41
CA VAL A 53 -11.93 -23.56 20.99
C VAL A 53 -13.02 -22.76 20.30
N VAL A 54 -12.68 -21.58 19.79
CA VAL A 54 -13.65 -20.66 19.17
C VAL A 54 -13.09 -20.06 17.91
N ASN A 55 -13.84 -20.18 16.82
CA ASN A 55 -13.70 -19.38 15.63
C ASN A 55 -14.71 -18.23 15.67
N LEU A 56 -14.26 -16.98 15.56
CA LEU A 56 -15.16 -15.84 15.52
C LEU A 56 -15.98 -15.82 14.24
N TYR A 57 -17.12 -15.12 14.26
CA TYR A 57 -17.87 -14.85 13.03
C TYR A 57 -16.98 -14.16 12.00
N PRO A 58 -17.17 -14.45 10.69
CA PRO A 58 -16.28 -14.00 9.62
C PRO A 58 -16.49 -12.52 9.26
N PHE A 59 -16.31 -11.63 10.24
CA PHE A 59 -16.49 -10.19 10.08
C PHE A 59 -15.55 -9.61 9.01
N PHE A 60 -14.26 -9.96 9.05
CA PHE A 60 -13.28 -9.49 8.08
C PHE A 60 -13.66 -9.79 6.62
N GLU A 61 -14.27 -10.94 6.37
CA GLU A 61 -14.68 -11.38 5.04
C GLU A 61 -15.94 -10.65 4.55
N ASN A 62 -16.74 -10.12 5.47
CA ASN A 62 -18.03 -9.49 5.19
C ASN A 62 -17.99 -7.96 5.28
N ALA A 63 -17.02 -7.38 5.97
CA ALA A 63 -16.90 -5.94 6.17
C ALA A 63 -16.87 -5.14 4.84
N ASN A 64 -16.24 -5.70 3.80
CA ASN A 64 -16.12 -5.07 2.48
C ASN A 64 -17.18 -5.50 1.45
N LYS A 65 -18.09 -6.40 1.83
CA LYS A 65 -19.18 -6.80 0.92
C LYS A 65 -20.15 -5.64 0.72
N ASN A 66 -20.75 -5.59 -0.47
CA ASN A 66 -21.82 -4.64 -0.77
C ASN A 66 -23.17 -5.13 -0.21
N ILE A 67 -23.27 -5.12 1.12
CA ILE A 67 -24.46 -5.45 1.89
C ILE A 67 -24.80 -4.28 2.81
N SER A 68 -26.01 -4.25 3.36
CA SER A 68 -26.45 -3.18 4.26
C SER A 68 -25.62 -3.12 5.56
N LEU A 69 -25.65 -1.97 6.24
CA LEU A 69 -25.00 -1.84 7.54
C LEU A 69 -25.58 -2.81 8.56
N ASP A 70 -26.89 -2.98 8.57
CA ASP A 70 -27.57 -3.91 9.47
C ASP A 70 -27.10 -5.35 9.25
N GLU A 71 -26.96 -5.79 7.99
CA GLU A 71 -26.40 -7.10 7.67
C GLU A 71 -24.94 -7.24 8.12
N LYS A 72 -24.12 -6.18 8.02
CA LYS A 72 -22.73 -6.22 8.51
C LYS A 72 -22.65 -6.33 10.01
N VAL A 73 -23.54 -5.65 10.72
CA VAL A 73 -23.63 -5.68 12.20
C VAL A 73 -23.90 -7.09 12.71
N GLU A 74 -24.69 -7.91 11.99
CA GLU A 74 -24.96 -9.30 12.38
C GLU A 74 -23.70 -10.20 12.33
N PHE A 75 -22.62 -9.79 11.68
CA PHE A 75 -21.34 -10.48 11.74
C PHE A 75 -20.47 -10.06 12.93
N ILE A 76 -20.92 -9.11 13.78
CA ILE A 76 -20.22 -8.74 15.01
C ILE A 76 -20.52 -9.80 16.08
N ASP A 77 -19.51 -10.63 16.36
CA ASP A 77 -19.58 -11.65 17.39
C ASP A 77 -19.39 -11.03 18.79
N ILE A 78 -20.31 -11.27 19.68
CA ILE A 78 -20.25 -10.81 21.10
C ILE A 78 -19.81 -11.94 22.02
N GLY A 79 -20.44 -13.12 21.88
CA GLY A 79 -20.22 -14.27 22.76
C GLY A 79 -18.83 -14.88 22.61
N GLY A 80 -18.39 -15.04 21.36
CA GLY A 80 -17.07 -15.60 21.04
C GLY A 80 -15.92 -14.79 21.65
N PRO A 81 -15.77 -13.49 21.35
CA PRO A 81 -14.74 -12.65 21.95
C PRO A 81 -14.81 -12.61 23.49
N SER A 82 -16.00 -12.60 24.07
CA SER A 82 -16.18 -12.61 25.52
C SER A 82 -15.63 -13.88 26.17
N MET A 83 -15.93 -15.05 25.61
CA MET A 83 -15.41 -16.35 26.07
C MET A 83 -13.88 -16.43 25.89
N LEU A 84 -13.39 -16.03 24.71
CA LEU A 84 -11.97 -16.03 24.40
C LEU A 84 -11.17 -15.17 25.40
N ARG A 85 -11.64 -13.94 25.67
CA ARG A 85 -10.99 -13.03 26.62
C ARG A 85 -11.06 -13.55 28.06
N SER A 86 -12.15 -14.19 28.46
CA SER A 86 -12.28 -14.82 29.78
C SER A 86 -11.28 -15.96 29.94
N ALA A 87 -11.20 -16.88 28.96
CA ALA A 87 -10.26 -17.98 28.95
C ALA A 87 -8.81 -17.49 28.93
N ALA A 88 -8.49 -16.53 28.04
CA ALA A 88 -7.16 -15.94 27.95
C ALA A 88 -6.71 -15.24 29.22
N LYS A 89 -7.61 -14.57 29.94
CA LYS A 89 -7.31 -13.96 31.25
C LYS A 89 -6.89 -15.01 32.29
N ASN A 90 -7.44 -16.21 32.22
CA ASN A 90 -7.15 -17.33 33.13
C ASN A 90 -6.24 -18.39 32.48
N PHE A 91 -5.32 -17.98 31.62
CA PHE A 91 -4.41 -18.91 30.91
C PHE A 91 -3.54 -19.79 31.82
N LYS A 92 -3.42 -19.46 33.10
CA LYS A 92 -2.78 -20.36 34.08
C LYS A 92 -3.45 -21.72 34.14
N SER A 93 -4.78 -21.75 33.93
CA SER A 93 -5.63 -22.93 34.09
C SER A 93 -6.42 -23.33 32.85
N VAL A 94 -6.55 -22.45 31.87
CA VAL A 94 -7.41 -22.66 30.71
C VAL A 94 -6.62 -22.56 29.42
N THR A 95 -6.77 -23.56 28.55
CA THR A 95 -6.23 -23.56 27.19
C THR A 95 -7.25 -22.88 26.26
N VAL A 96 -6.82 -21.91 25.47
CA VAL A 96 -7.70 -21.19 24.55
C VAL A 96 -7.15 -21.22 23.13
N ILE A 97 -7.94 -21.67 22.16
CA ILE A 97 -7.54 -21.84 20.77
C ILE A 97 -8.43 -21.01 19.87
N THR A 98 -7.79 -20.18 19.01
CA THR A 98 -8.46 -19.30 18.03
C THR A 98 -8.02 -19.59 16.60
N ASP A 99 -7.01 -20.43 16.41
CA ASP A 99 -6.42 -20.74 15.12
C ASP A 99 -6.31 -22.27 14.94
N VAL A 100 -6.84 -22.76 13.83
CA VAL A 100 -6.80 -24.20 13.49
C VAL A 100 -5.37 -24.73 13.36
N ASN A 101 -4.39 -23.88 13.07
CA ASN A 101 -2.98 -24.26 12.98
C ASN A 101 -2.39 -24.66 14.33
N ASP A 102 -3.01 -24.26 15.45
CA ASP A 102 -2.55 -24.63 16.79
C ASP A 102 -3.08 -26.01 17.25
N TYR A 103 -4.01 -26.63 16.53
CA TYR A 103 -4.61 -27.91 16.92
C TYR A 103 -3.58 -29.04 17.08
N HIS A 104 -2.61 -29.12 16.17
CA HIS A 104 -1.58 -30.15 16.23
C HIS A 104 -0.67 -30.02 17.47
N LEU A 105 -0.27 -28.79 17.80
CA LEU A 105 0.53 -28.52 18.99
C LEU A 105 -0.22 -28.94 20.26
N VAL A 106 -1.45 -28.43 20.41
CA VAL A 106 -2.25 -28.69 21.60
C VAL A 106 -2.57 -30.19 21.73
N LYS A 107 -2.96 -30.85 20.64
CA LYS A 107 -3.20 -32.29 20.62
C LYS A 107 -1.98 -33.08 21.07
N SER A 108 -0.80 -32.76 20.51
CA SER A 108 0.46 -33.44 20.87
C SER A 108 0.82 -33.28 22.35
N GLU A 109 0.64 -32.10 22.93
CA GLU A 109 0.89 -31.86 24.35
C GLU A 109 -0.08 -32.65 25.24
N ILE A 110 -1.38 -32.67 24.90
CA ILE A 110 -2.38 -33.44 25.65
C ILE A 110 -2.09 -34.93 25.59
N GLU A 111 -1.75 -35.47 24.42
CA GLU A 111 -1.40 -36.91 24.26
C GLU A 111 -0.14 -37.30 25.04
N THR A 112 0.82 -36.37 25.18
CA THR A 112 2.08 -36.61 25.86
C THR A 112 2.05 -36.37 27.35
N HIS A 113 1.36 -35.33 27.79
CA HIS A 113 1.41 -34.82 29.17
C HIS A 113 0.04 -34.80 29.87
N SER A 114 -1.06 -35.18 29.17
CA SER A 114 -2.45 -35.07 29.65
C SER A 114 -2.90 -33.64 29.91
N ASP A 115 -2.11 -32.64 29.54
CA ASP A 115 -2.41 -31.21 29.66
C ASP A 115 -1.53 -30.42 28.68
N THR A 116 -1.83 -29.14 28.49
CA THR A 116 -0.97 -28.19 27.76
C THR A 116 0.06 -27.55 28.71
N THR A 117 1.20 -27.17 28.17
CA THR A 117 2.23 -26.47 28.97
C THR A 117 1.81 -25.03 29.31
N PHE A 118 2.35 -24.47 30.38
CA PHE A 118 2.11 -23.08 30.75
C PHE A 118 2.51 -22.11 29.64
N GLU A 119 3.65 -22.34 28.98
CA GLU A 119 4.14 -21.47 27.89
C GLU A 119 3.23 -21.56 26.65
N THR A 120 2.69 -22.72 26.34
CA THR A 120 1.70 -22.88 25.29
C THR A 120 0.43 -22.10 25.62
N ARG A 121 -0.13 -22.28 26.82
CA ARG A 121 -1.33 -21.51 27.24
C ARG A 121 -1.12 -20.00 27.23
N LYS A 122 0.04 -19.52 27.68
CA LYS A 122 0.43 -18.10 27.64
C LYS A 122 0.53 -17.58 26.20
N THR A 123 1.13 -18.34 25.31
CA THR A 123 1.24 -17.99 23.88
C THR A 123 -0.13 -17.91 23.22
N LEU A 124 -0.98 -18.92 23.44
CA LEU A 124 -2.34 -18.96 22.91
C LEU A 124 -3.20 -17.81 23.46
N ALA A 125 -3.07 -17.47 24.74
CA ALA A 125 -3.73 -16.31 25.32
C ALA A 125 -3.27 -14.99 24.66
N GLY A 126 -1.99 -14.86 24.33
CA GLY A 126 -1.47 -13.74 23.55
C GLY A 126 -2.12 -13.64 22.16
N LYS A 127 -2.29 -14.78 21.48
CA LYS A 127 -2.98 -14.85 20.18
C LYS A 127 -4.44 -14.39 20.28
N VAL A 128 -5.15 -14.72 21.36
CA VAL A 128 -6.52 -14.21 21.59
C VAL A 128 -6.56 -12.70 21.61
N PHE A 129 -5.71 -12.05 22.42
CA PHE A 129 -5.73 -10.59 22.50
C PHE A 129 -5.26 -9.94 21.20
N ASN A 130 -4.37 -10.57 20.46
CA ASN A 130 -3.98 -10.10 19.13
C ASN A 130 -5.15 -10.17 18.14
N LEU A 131 -5.90 -11.29 18.11
CA LEU A 131 -7.07 -11.47 17.26
C LEU A 131 -8.20 -10.50 17.62
N THR A 132 -8.57 -10.43 18.92
CA THR A 132 -9.69 -9.57 19.36
C THR A 132 -9.37 -8.09 19.17
N SER A 133 -8.12 -7.67 19.35
CA SER A 133 -7.68 -6.31 19.03
C SER A 133 -7.84 -5.97 17.54
N ALA A 134 -7.42 -6.88 16.64
CA ALA A 134 -7.59 -6.71 15.20
C ALA A 134 -9.08 -6.70 14.80
N TYR A 135 -9.88 -7.53 15.46
CA TYR A 135 -11.32 -7.64 15.25
C TYR A 135 -12.04 -6.35 15.63
N ASP A 136 -11.80 -5.84 16.85
CA ASP A 136 -12.37 -4.58 17.34
C ASP A 136 -11.90 -3.38 16.51
N ALA A 137 -10.63 -3.37 16.07
CA ALA A 137 -10.11 -2.34 15.16
C ALA A 137 -10.88 -2.30 13.84
N ALA A 138 -11.14 -3.46 13.24
CA ALA A 138 -11.89 -3.54 11.98
C ALA A 138 -13.35 -3.08 12.14
N ILE A 139 -14.01 -3.45 13.24
CA ILE A 139 -15.37 -2.98 13.57
C ILE A 139 -15.38 -1.46 13.77
N SER A 140 -14.41 -0.95 14.54
CA SER A 140 -14.27 0.48 14.78
C SER A 140 -14.11 1.26 13.46
N GLN A 141 -13.23 0.81 12.57
CA GLN A 141 -13.05 1.43 11.25
C GLN A 141 -14.31 1.42 10.39
N MET A 142 -15.13 0.36 10.47
CA MET A 142 -16.41 0.29 9.75
C MET A 142 -17.45 1.27 10.30
N LEU A 143 -17.50 1.46 11.61
CA LEU A 143 -18.54 2.24 12.28
C LEU A 143 -18.18 3.71 12.49
N LEU A 144 -16.88 4.01 12.70
CA LEU A 144 -16.41 5.36 12.98
C LEU A 144 -16.16 6.09 11.66
N ASN A 145 -16.86 7.22 11.48
CA ASN A 145 -16.68 8.08 10.31
C ASN A 145 -15.87 9.34 10.69
N GLU A 146 -14.70 9.11 11.27
CA GLU A 146 -13.76 10.17 11.67
C GLU A 146 -12.42 9.96 10.97
N GLU A 147 -11.93 11.00 10.30
CA GLU A 147 -10.65 10.94 9.59
C GLU A 147 -9.46 10.77 10.54
N TYR A 148 -9.52 11.42 11.71
CA TYR A 148 -8.49 11.39 12.76
C TYR A 148 -9.11 11.09 14.13
N PRO A 149 -9.43 9.81 14.45
CA PRO A 149 -10.07 9.43 15.70
C PRO A 149 -9.12 9.57 16.89
N GLN A 150 -9.69 9.72 18.11
CA GLN A 150 -8.92 9.85 19.34
C GLN A 150 -7.93 8.68 19.55
N TYR A 151 -8.33 7.47 19.22
CA TYR A 151 -7.47 6.28 19.23
C TYR A 151 -7.38 5.73 17.82
N LEU A 152 -6.17 5.77 17.27
CA LEU A 152 -5.93 5.20 15.95
C LEU A 152 -5.71 3.70 16.05
N ASN A 153 -6.55 2.95 15.37
CA ASN A 153 -6.46 1.50 15.26
C ASN A 153 -6.44 1.10 13.79
N ALA A 154 -5.59 0.13 13.47
CA ALA A 154 -5.54 -0.45 12.13
C ALA A 154 -5.42 -1.96 12.25
N SER A 155 -6.18 -2.65 11.41
CA SER A 155 -6.19 -4.11 11.37
C SER A 155 -5.47 -4.62 10.13
N TYR A 156 -4.33 -5.28 10.33
CA TYR A 156 -3.53 -5.89 9.30
C TYR A 156 -3.28 -7.37 9.58
N LYS A 157 -3.39 -8.20 8.54
CA LYS A 157 -3.09 -9.64 8.60
C LYS A 157 -1.76 -9.91 7.91
N LYS A 158 -0.90 -10.68 8.58
CA LYS A 158 0.38 -11.14 8.02
C LYS A 158 0.12 -12.07 6.84
N VAL A 159 0.77 -11.78 5.72
CA VAL A 159 0.74 -12.61 4.51
C VAL A 159 1.96 -13.51 4.45
N ALA A 160 3.14 -12.95 4.69
CA ALA A 160 4.41 -13.68 4.59
C ALA A 160 5.50 -13.09 5.49
N ASP A 161 6.42 -13.92 5.90
CA ASP A 161 7.75 -13.48 6.33
C ASP A 161 8.58 -13.19 5.09
N LEU A 162 9.26 -12.05 5.07
CA LEU A 162 10.15 -11.68 3.99
C LEU A 162 11.58 -12.09 4.35
N ARG A 163 12.36 -12.45 3.34
CA ARG A 163 13.72 -12.93 3.53
C ARG A 163 14.59 -11.97 4.35
N TYR A 164 14.41 -10.66 4.14
CA TYR A 164 15.03 -9.56 4.89
C TYR A 164 14.30 -8.25 4.54
N GLY A 165 14.59 -7.18 5.28
CA GLY A 165 14.03 -5.85 5.04
C GLY A 165 14.72 -5.12 3.89
N GLU A 166 14.91 -3.82 4.04
CA GLU A 166 15.66 -3.02 3.05
C GLU A 166 17.11 -3.49 2.92
N ASN A 167 17.68 -3.94 4.04
CA ASN A 167 19.04 -4.48 4.12
C ASN A 167 19.05 -5.91 4.66
N PRO A 168 20.07 -6.73 4.31
CA PRO A 168 20.10 -8.15 4.66
C PRO A 168 20.09 -8.47 6.17
N HIS A 169 20.51 -7.56 7.02
CA HIS A 169 20.50 -7.74 8.48
C HIS A 169 19.18 -7.39 9.16
N GLN A 170 18.20 -6.87 8.41
CA GLN A 170 16.90 -6.48 8.94
C GLN A 170 15.88 -7.59 8.72
N SER A 171 15.16 -7.97 9.77
CA SER A 171 13.97 -8.83 9.63
C SER A 171 12.81 -8.05 9.04
N ALA A 172 11.94 -8.71 8.28
CA ALA A 172 10.77 -8.09 7.68
C ALA A 172 9.62 -9.08 7.48
N ALA A 173 8.41 -8.55 7.41
CA ALA A 173 7.21 -9.29 7.09
C ALA A 173 6.26 -8.41 6.27
N TYR A 174 5.42 -9.05 5.49
CA TYR A 174 4.38 -8.41 4.68
C TYR A 174 3.02 -8.60 5.32
N TYR A 175 2.30 -7.50 5.47
CA TYR A 175 0.96 -7.44 6.03
C TYR A 175 0.02 -6.74 5.05
N VAL A 176 -1.24 -7.16 5.02
CA VAL A 176 -2.31 -6.53 4.23
C VAL A 176 -3.45 -6.10 5.15
N SER A 177 -4.14 -5.02 4.81
CA SER A 177 -5.33 -4.58 5.56
C SER A 177 -6.40 -5.67 5.56
N THR A 178 -7.07 -5.87 6.70
CA THR A 178 -8.15 -6.85 6.82
C THR A 178 -9.44 -6.38 6.17
N ILE A 179 -9.68 -5.08 6.09
CA ILE A 179 -10.94 -4.50 5.61
C ILE A 179 -10.78 -3.57 4.41
N GLU A 180 -9.60 -2.99 4.14
CA GLU A 180 -9.38 -2.14 2.99
C GLU A 180 -8.98 -2.98 1.78
N ASN A 181 -9.40 -2.57 0.60
CA ASN A 181 -8.93 -3.11 -0.67
C ASN A 181 -7.73 -2.30 -1.14
N GLY A 182 -6.93 -2.85 -2.04
CA GLY A 182 -5.79 -2.15 -2.59
C GLY A 182 -5.00 -2.99 -3.57
N ALA A 183 -4.31 -2.30 -4.46
CA ALA A 183 -3.53 -2.93 -5.52
C ALA A 183 -2.48 -3.92 -4.99
N MET A 184 -1.82 -3.57 -3.88
CA MET A 184 -0.81 -4.43 -3.26
C MET A 184 -1.40 -5.55 -2.39
N LYS A 185 -2.70 -5.61 -2.17
CA LYS A 185 -3.35 -6.69 -1.42
C LYS A 185 -3.71 -7.89 -2.31
N ASP A 186 -4.19 -7.63 -3.52
CA ASP A 186 -4.88 -8.61 -4.37
C ASP A 186 -4.19 -8.81 -5.72
N PHE A 187 -2.87 -8.73 -5.79
CA PHE A 187 -2.12 -9.09 -6.98
C PHE A 187 -1.89 -10.60 -7.04
N GLU A 188 -1.68 -11.11 -8.25
CA GLU A 188 -1.33 -12.50 -8.53
C GLU A 188 0.11 -12.59 -9.02
N GLN A 189 0.95 -13.32 -8.32
CA GLN A 189 2.28 -13.67 -8.82
C GLN A 189 2.20 -14.95 -9.65
N ILE A 190 2.35 -14.81 -10.99
CA ILE A 190 2.26 -15.92 -11.95
C ILE A 190 3.55 -16.74 -11.99
N GLY A 191 4.69 -16.10 -11.78
CA GLY A 191 5.99 -16.76 -11.88
C GLY A 191 7.13 -16.01 -11.20
N GLY A 192 8.30 -16.64 -11.17
CA GLY A 192 9.54 -16.08 -10.62
C GLY A 192 9.80 -16.39 -9.16
N LYS A 193 10.79 -15.71 -8.58
CA LYS A 193 11.19 -15.87 -7.17
C LYS A 193 10.21 -15.17 -6.23
N GLU A 194 10.29 -15.49 -4.94
CA GLU A 194 9.59 -14.76 -3.88
C GLU A 194 9.88 -13.26 -3.93
N LEU A 195 8.88 -12.47 -3.53
CA LEU A 195 8.99 -11.02 -3.42
C LEU A 195 9.81 -10.62 -2.20
N SER A 196 10.61 -9.58 -2.34
CA SER A 196 11.35 -8.96 -1.23
C SER A 196 10.67 -7.68 -0.75
N PHE A 197 11.12 -7.16 0.38
CA PHE A 197 10.69 -5.86 0.91
C PHE A 197 10.84 -4.74 -0.13
N ASN A 198 12.02 -4.63 -0.76
CA ASN A 198 12.28 -3.62 -1.79
C ASN A 198 11.41 -3.83 -3.03
N ASN A 199 11.15 -5.09 -3.41
CA ASN A 199 10.26 -5.38 -4.52
C ASN A 199 8.85 -4.82 -4.28
N LEU A 200 8.26 -5.06 -3.11
CA LEU A 200 6.91 -4.57 -2.79
C LEU A 200 6.83 -3.03 -2.78
N ARG A 201 7.86 -2.35 -2.26
CA ARG A 201 7.94 -0.87 -2.29
C ARG A 201 8.02 -0.31 -3.72
N ASP A 202 8.88 -0.90 -4.53
CA ASP A 202 9.06 -0.47 -5.92
C ASP A 202 7.83 -0.81 -6.78
N MET A 203 7.17 -1.95 -6.51
CA MET A 203 5.89 -2.33 -7.14
C MET A 203 4.79 -1.30 -6.85
N ASP A 204 4.62 -0.91 -5.59
CA ASP A 204 3.62 0.08 -5.18
C ASP A 204 3.81 1.42 -5.91
N LEU A 205 5.04 1.93 -5.90
CA LEU A 205 5.38 3.16 -6.61
C LEU A 205 5.13 3.04 -8.12
N CYS A 206 5.61 1.95 -8.72
CA CYS A 206 5.50 1.72 -10.17
C CYS A 206 4.03 1.68 -10.61
N TRP A 207 3.18 1.01 -9.80
CA TRP A 207 1.75 0.92 -10.06
C TRP A 207 1.03 2.26 -9.84
N LYS A 208 1.41 3.03 -8.83
CA LYS A 208 0.90 4.39 -8.59
C LYS A 208 1.14 5.29 -9.81
N VAL A 209 2.36 5.27 -10.36
CA VAL A 209 2.70 6.09 -11.54
C VAL A 209 1.83 5.74 -12.75
N VAL A 210 1.73 4.47 -13.13
CA VAL A 210 0.95 4.09 -14.32
C VAL A 210 -0.56 4.28 -14.13
N SER A 211 -1.05 4.25 -12.89
CA SER A 211 -2.46 4.47 -12.55
C SER A 211 -2.93 5.90 -12.78
N GLU A 212 -2.01 6.88 -12.89
CA GLU A 212 -2.36 8.26 -13.24
C GLU A 212 -2.78 8.44 -14.71
N PHE A 213 -2.46 7.47 -15.56
CA PHE A 213 -2.72 7.50 -17.01
C PHE A 213 -3.94 6.64 -17.36
N LYS A 214 -5.13 7.01 -16.82
CA LYS A 214 -6.35 6.17 -16.91
C LYS A 214 -6.83 5.89 -18.33
N ASN A 215 -6.58 6.81 -19.27
CA ASN A 215 -7.09 6.75 -20.64
C ASN A 215 -5.97 6.55 -21.67
N GLU A 216 -4.76 6.29 -21.25
CA GLU A 216 -3.58 6.18 -22.07
C GLU A 216 -2.83 4.89 -21.71
N MET A 217 -2.25 4.23 -22.70
CA MET A 217 -1.33 3.11 -22.41
C MET A 217 -0.06 3.70 -21.83
N ALA A 218 0.22 3.38 -20.58
CA ALA A 218 1.39 3.88 -19.85
C ALA A 218 2.26 2.76 -19.31
N CYS A 219 3.56 2.97 -19.39
CA CYS A 219 4.57 2.11 -18.83
C CYS A 219 5.49 2.93 -17.93
N CYS A 220 5.84 2.38 -16.77
CA CYS A 220 6.78 2.96 -15.82
C CYS A 220 7.86 1.95 -15.47
N ALA A 221 9.09 2.40 -15.41
CA ALA A 221 10.22 1.68 -14.85
C ALA A 221 10.67 2.37 -13.55
N VAL A 222 10.85 1.59 -12.49
CA VAL A 222 11.26 2.05 -11.16
C VAL A 222 12.52 1.32 -10.71
N LYS A 223 13.40 2.05 -10.07
CA LYS A 223 14.55 1.49 -9.37
C LYS A 223 14.83 2.29 -8.10
N HIS A 224 14.99 1.58 -6.97
CA HIS A 224 15.28 2.19 -5.67
C HIS A 224 14.25 3.26 -5.27
N SER A 225 12.97 2.91 -5.41
CA SER A 225 11.82 3.80 -5.11
C SER A 225 11.86 5.14 -5.85
N THR A 226 12.35 5.12 -7.10
CA THR A 226 12.41 6.30 -7.96
C THR A 226 12.08 5.90 -9.40
N PRO A 227 11.15 6.58 -10.08
CA PRO A 227 10.93 6.37 -11.51
C PRO A 227 12.21 6.69 -12.29
N CYS A 228 12.65 5.78 -13.17
CA CYS A 228 13.77 6.01 -14.07
C CYS A 228 13.34 6.12 -15.54
N GLY A 229 12.13 5.69 -15.86
CA GLY A 229 11.51 5.87 -17.17
C GLY A 229 10.01 5.81 -17.05
N VAL A 230 9.31 6.74 -17.69
CA VAL A 230 7.85 6.73 -17.82
C VAL A 230 7.50 7.14 -19.24
N ALA A 231 6.63 6.38 -19.89
CA ALA A 231 6.16 6.71 -21.24
C ALA A 231 4.71 6.32 -21.46
N ILE A 232 4.10 7.00 -22.44
CA ILE A 232 2.80 6.66 -23.02
C ILE A 232 2.96 6.34 -24.52
N GLY A 233 2.11 5.47 -25.04
CA GLY A 233 2.16 5.03 -26.45
C GLY A 233 0.86 4.43 -26.92
N GLU A 234 0.85 3.98 -28.18
CA GLU A 234 -0.32 3.42 -28.86
C GLU A 234 -0.36 1.88 -28.83
N THR A 235 0.80 1.24 -28.62
CA THR A 235 0.94 -0.21 -28.52
C THR A 235 1.77 -0.61 -27.33
N ALA A 236 1.61 -1.85 -26.85
CA ALA A 236 2.38 -2.38 -25.74
C ALA A 236 3.89 -2.32 -25.96
N LEU A 237 4.32 -2.77 -27.16
CA LEU A 237 5.72 -2.76 -27.54
C LEU A 237 6.30 -1.33 -27.60
N GLU A 238 5.63 -0.42 -28.32
CA GLU A 238 6.06 0.98 -28.44
C GLU A 238 6.19 1.66 -27.08
N THR A 239 5.18 1.47 -26.21
CA THR A 239 5.15 2.10 -24.89
C THR A 239 6.31 1.62 -24.02
N TYR A 240 6.63 0.32 -24.05
CA TYR A 240 7.78 -0.20 -23.32
C TYR A 240 9.11 0.30 -23.92
N GLN A 241 9.26 0.28 -25.25
CA GLN A 241 10.47 0.78 -25.92
C GLN A 241 10.76 2.23 -25.53
N LYS A 242 9.75 3.10 -25.58
CA LYS A 242 9.87 4.49 -25.14
C LYS A 242 10.25 4.61 -23.65
N THR A 243 9.70 3.74 -22.80
CA THR A 243 10.06 3.72 -21.37
C THR A 243 11.52 3.30 -21.17
N PHE A 244 11.97 2.28 -21.92
CA PHE A 244 13.35 1.83 -21.90
C PHE A 244 14.31 2.93 -22.36
N GLU A 245 13.98 3.66 -23.42
CA GLU A 245 14.77 4.77 -23.96
C GLU A 245 14.95 5.93 -22.98
N CYS A 246 14.04 6.09 -22.00
CA CYS A 246 14.20 7.14 -20.98
C CYS A 246 15.48 6.97 -20.17
N ASP A 247 15.85 5.75 -19.77
CA ASP A 247 17.11 5.45 -19.10
C ASP A 247 17.49 3.97 -19.25
N PRO A 248 18.12 3.58 -20.37
CA PRO A 248 18.50 2.19 -20.64
C PRO A 248 19.49 1.60 -19.63
N VAL A 249 20.21 2.46 -18.90
CA VAL A 249 21.20 2.04 -17.91
C VAL A 249 20.53 1.73 -16.58
N SER A 250 19.70 2.65 -16.08
CA SER A 250 19.08 2.52 -14.77
C SER A 250 17.98 1.45 -14.73
N ILE A 251 17.29 1.22 -15.83
CA ILE A 251 16.22 0.19 -15.92
C ILE A 251 16.75 -1.24 -15.71
N PHE A 252 18.03 -1.49 -15.93
CA PHE A 252 18.65 -2.78 -15.68
C PHE A 252 18.53 -3.18 -14.20
N GLY A 253 17.88 -4.32 -13.93
CA GLY A 253 17.55 -4.79 -12.59
C GLY A 253 16.43 -3.99 -11.90
N GLY A 254 15.67 -3.21 -12.66
CA GLY A 254 14.51 -2.48 -12.19
C GLY A 254 13.21 -3.29 -12.25
N ILE A 255 12.14 -2.62 -11.91
CA ILE A 255 10.75 -3.10 -11.97
C ILE A 255 10.03 -2.31 -13.05
N VAL A 256 9.22 -3.00 -13.86
CA VAL A 256 8.42 -2.38 -14.91
C VAL A 256 6.95 -2.68 -14.67
N ALA A 257 6.10 -1.66 -14.70
CA ALA A 257 4.65 -1.78 -14.63
C ALA A 257 3.98 -1.18 -15.87
N MET A 258 2.88 -1.80 -16.29
CA MET A 258 2.04 -1.39 -17.41
C MET A 258 0.57 -1.43 -17.01
N ASN A 259 -0.17 -0.36 -17.30
CA ASN A 259 -1.62 -0.29 -17.03
C ASN A 259 -2.47 -0.96 -18.12
N TYR A 260 -1.86 -1.77 -18.96
CA TYR A 260 -2.46 -2.50 -20.07
C TYR A 260 -1.99 -3.95 -20.12
N LYS A 261 -2.59 -4.74 -21.01
CA LYS A 261 -2.23 -6.13 -21.26
C LYS A 261 -0.94 -6.23 -22.08
N VAL A 262 -0.05 -7.12 -21.67
CA VAL A 262 1.22 -7.39 -22.36
C VAL A 262 1.02 -8.47 -23.41
N ASP A 263 1.33 -8.14 -24.67
CA ASP A 263 1.37 -9.05 -25.79
C ASP A 263 2.75 -9.71 -25.97
N LYS A 264 2.84 -10.67 -26.89
CA LYS A 264 4.08 -11.38 -27.19
C LYS A 264 5.22 -10.46 -27.61
N ALA A 265 4.95 -9.47 -28.45
CA ALA A 265 5.97 -8.57 -28.98
C ALA A 265 6.60 -7.72 -27.85
N ALA A 266 5.77 -7.20 -26.94
CA ALA A 266 6.25 -6.49 -25.78
C ALA A 266 7.02 -7.43 -24.82
N ALA A 267 6.56 -8.67 -24.63
CA ALA A 267 7.24 -9.66 -23.80
C ALA A 267 8.63 -10.03 -24.35
N GLU A 268 8.77 -10.19 -25.67
CA GLU A 268 10.05 -10.43 -26.32
C GLU A 268 11.04 -9.26 -26.09
N GLU A 269 10.54 -8.02 -26.14
CA GLU A 269 11.36 -6.83 -25.87
C GLU A 269 11.77 -6.74 -24.39
N LEU A 270 10.81 -6.91 -23.47
CA LEU A 270 11.06 -6.99 -22.01
C LEU A 270 12.11 -8.05 -21.66
N ASN A 271 12.09 -9.15 -22.39
CA ASN A 271 13.00 -10.28 -22.14
C ASN A 271 14.46 -10.01 -22.56
N LYS A 272 14.73 -8.98 -23.35
CA LYS A 272 16.11 -8.57 -23.73
C LYS A 272 16.86 -7.95 -22.55
N THR A 273 16.16 -7.34 -21.61
CA THR A 273 16.75 -6.64 -20.45
C THR A 273 16.62 -7.49 -19.19
N PHE A 274 17.62 -7.47 -18.33
CA PHE A 274 17.48 -8.02 -16.97
C PHE A 274 16.54 -7.13 -16.16
N LEU A 275 15.36 -7.66 -15.82
CA LEU A 275 14.38 -7.03 -14.94
C LEU A 275 14.12 -7.93 -13.73
N GLU A 276 13.85 -7.33 -12.59
CA GLU A 276 13.44 -8.04 -11.38
C GLU A 276 11.97 -8.44 -11.41
N ILE A 277 11.11 -7.53 -11.91
CA ILE A 277 9.66 -7.71 -11.95
C ILE A 277 9.08 -7.08 -13.22
N VAL A 278 8.11 -7.75 -13.80
CA VAL A 278 7.19 -7.20 -14.81
C VAL A 278 5.77 -7.30 -14.27
N MET A 279 5.08 -6.16 -14.21
CA MET A 279 3.70 -6.04 -13.74
C MET A 279 2.79 -5.55 -14.86
N ALA A 280 1.60 -6.13 -14.98
CA ALA A 280 0.60 -5.67 -15.94
C ALA A 280 -0.82 -6.02 -15.49
N THR A 281 -1.82 -5.43 -16.15
CA THR A 281 -3.23 -5.76 -15.91
C THR A 281 -3.57 -7.18 -16.34
N ASP A 282 -2.90 -7.66 -17.41
CA ASP A 282 -3.02 -9.03 -17.94
C ASP A 282 -1.83 -9.36 -18.86
N PHE A 283 -1.72 -10.63 -19.26
CA PHE A 283 -0.72 -11.12 -20.20
C PHE A 283 -1.37 -12.08 -21.20
N ASP A 284 -0.95 -12.04 -22.46
CA ASP A 284 -1.28 -13.08 -23.42
C ASP A 284 -0.56 -14.39 -23.08
N ALA A 285 -1.13 -15.52 -23.45
CA ALA A 285 -0.57 -16.83 -23.13
C ALA A 285 0.86 -17.01 -23.71
N ASP A 286 1.06 -16.59 -24.96
CA ASP A 286 2.38 -16.61 -25.60
C ASP A 286 3.36 -15.57 -25.03
N ALA A 287 2.88 -14.46 -24.48
CA ALA A 287 3.70 -13.53 -23.73
C ALA A 287 4.22 -14.17 -22.44
N LEU A 288 3.38 -14.92 -21.72
CA LEU A 288 3.80 -15.66 -20.53
C LEU A 288 4.85 -16.73 -20.84
N GLU A 289 4.72 -17.44 -21.97
CA GLU A 289 5.73 -18.41 -22.44
C GLU A 289 7.10 -17.76 -22.67
N VAL A 290 7.11 -16.54 -23.24
CA VAL A 290 8.35 -15.77 -23.42
C VAL A 290 8.96 -15.35 -22.10
N LEU A 291 8.16 -14.76 -21.18
CA LEU A 291 8.65 -14.27 -19.88
C LEU A 291 9.13 -15.42 -18.98
N ALA A 292 8.49 -16.61 -19.06
CA ALA A 292 8.86 -17.80 -18.30
C ALA A 292 10.26 -18.36 -18.61
N GLN A 293 10.87 -17.97 -19.74
CA GLN A 293 12.26 -18.34 -20.06
C GLN A 293 13.24 -17.80 -19.02
N LYS A 294 12.90 -16.70 -18.34
CA LYS A 294 13.68 -16.16 -17.21
C LYS A 294 13.10 -16.62 -15.87
N LYS A 295 13.56 -17.78 -15.38
CA LYS A 295 13.07 -18.45 -14.16
C LYS A 295 13.01 -17.55 -12.90
N ASN A 296 13.82 -16.51 -12.85
CA ASN A 296 13.91 -15.62 -11.70
C ASN A 296 13.05 -14.35 -11.84
N LEU A 297 12.57 -14.03 -13.04
CA LEU A 297 11.72 -12.87 -13.32
C LEU A 297 10.36 -13.07 -12.67
N ARG A 298 9.98 -12.13 -11.83
CA ARG A 298 8.65 -12.14 -11.21
C ARG A 298 7.66 -11.52 -12.18
N VAL A 299 6.64 -12.27 -12.51
CA VAL A 299 5.54 -11.82 -13.39
C VAL A 299 4.31 -11.62 -12.52
N ILE A 300 3.81 -10.39 -12.46
CA ILE A 300 2.75 -9.98 -11.56
C ILE A 300 1.55 -9.47 -12.35
N LYS A 301 0.41 -10.10 -12.13
CA LYS A 301 -0.88 -9.64 -12.63
C LYS A 301 -1.58 -8.83 -11.55
N ILE A 302 -1.97 -7.61 -11.87
CA ILE A 302 -2.56 -6.66 -10.94
C ILE A 302 -3.67 -5.88 -11.65
N LYS A 303 -4.87 -5.86 -11.06
CA LYS A 303 -6.04 -5.21 -11.67
C LYS A 303 -6.66 -4.12 -10.80
N ASN A 304 -6.44 -4.23 -9.50
CA ASN A 304 -7.08 -3.30 -8.59
C ASN A 304 -6.48 -1.89 -8.71
N PRO A 305 -7.34 -0.87 -8.71
CA PRO A 305 -6.87 0.51 -8.68
C PRO A 305 -6.16 0.80 -7.35
N ILE A 306 -5.43 1.89 -7.32
CA ILE A 306 -4.94 2.46 -6.06
C ILE A 306 -6.14 2.95 -5.26
N SER A 307 -6.22 2.53 -4.00
CA SER A 307 -7.29 2.90 -3.05
C SER A 307 -6.76 3.59 -1.79
N ASP A 308 -5.45 3.85 -1.73
CA ASP A 308 -4.78 4.43 -0.58
C ASP A 308 -5.30 5.84 -0.31
N GLN A 309 -5.93 6.04 0.85
CA GLN A 309 -6.53 7.32 1.26
C GLN A 309 -5.65 8.10 2.24
N GLN A 310 -4.74 7.41 2.92
CA GLN A 310 -3.88 7.99 3.94
C GLN A 310 -2.43 7.56 3.78
N ASN A 311 -1.53 8.49 4.00
CA ASN A 311 -0.09 8.22 4.08
C ASN A 311 0.35 8.24 5.55
N TRP A 312 1.01 7.17 6.00
CA TRP A 312 1.45 6.95 7.36
C TRP A 312 2.96 6.99 7.45
N VAL A 313 3.50 7.92 8.21
CA VAL A 313 4.95 8.10 8.40
C VAL A 313 5.32 7.80 9.84
N LYS A 314 6.05 6.72 10.05
CA LYS A 314 6.58 6.35 11.36
C LYS A 314 7.69 7.31 11.76
N ILE A 315 7.54 7.92 12.94
CA ILE A 315 8.60 8.69 13.60
C ILE A 315 8.96 8.04 14.94
N ASP A 316 10.04 8.47 15.56
CA ASP A 316 10.45 7.90 16.85
C ASP A 316 9.40 8.21 17.94
N GLY A 317 8.83 7.15 18.53
CA GLY A 317 7.76 7.26 19.53
C GLY A 317 6.40 7.72 19.01
N GLY A 318 6.21 7.92 17.70
CA GLY A 318 4.96 8.45 17.15
C GLY A 318 4.66 8.02 15.72
N LEU A 319 3.55 8.56 15.22
CA LEU A 319 3.07 8.37 13.86
C LEU A 319 2.49 9.67 13.32
N LEU A 320 2.88 10.07 12.13
CA LEU A 320 2.25 11.15 11.39
C LEU A 320 1.31 10.54 10.35
N ILE A 321 0.12 11.11 10.23
CA ILE A 321 -0.88 10.69 9.25
C ILE A 321 -1.34 11.91 8.48
N GLN A 322 -1.46 11.75 7.18
CA GLN A 322 -2.04 12.74 6.28
C GLN A 322 -2.88 12.03 5.23
N SER A 323 -3.81 12.76 4.60
CA SER A 323 -4.49 12.27 3.40
C SER A 323 -3.49 12.02 2.28
N SER A 324 -3.73 11.01 1.45
CA SER A 324 -2.90 10.73 0.27
C SER A 324 -3.05 11.85 -0.75
N ASP A 325 -1.95 12.17 -1.44
CA ASP A 325 -1.95 13.14 -2.55
C ASP A 325 -2.56 12.52 -3.81
N ASN A 326 -3.89 12.52 -3.88
CA ASN A 326 -4.67 11.88 -4.95
C ASN A 326 -5.30 12.89 -5.93
N GLN A 327 -4.92 14.17 -5.85
CA GLN A 327 -5.53 15.24 -6.63
C GLN A 327 -4.53 15.92 -7.55
N PHE A 328 -5.05 16.48 -8.63
CA PHE A 328 -4.39 17.49 -9.46
C PHE A 328 -5.29 18.71 -9.55
N SER A 329 -4.67 19.89 -9.71
CA SER A 329 -5.43 21.12 -9.89
C SER A 329 -6.18 21.11 -11.23
N GLU A 330 -7.45 21.46 -11.19
CA GLU A 330 -8.26 21.75 -12.38
C GLU A 330 -8.10 23.21 -12.86
N ASP A 331 -7.65 24.12 -11.98
CA ASP A 331 -7.46 25.55 -12.25
C ASP A 331 -6.00 25.86 -12.58
N ILE A 332 -5.57 25.43 -13.78
CA ILE A 332 -4.21 25.69 -14.27
C ILE A 332 -4.22 27.02 -15.03
N LYS A 333 -3.36 27.96 -14.63
CA LYS A 333 -3.31 29.32 -15.17
C LYS A 333 -2.00 29.57 -15.93
N CYS A 334 -2.10 30.13 -17.12
CA CYS A 334 -0.95 30.75 -17.77
C CYS A 334 -0.63 32.07 -17.10
N VAL A 335 0.60 32.23 -16.60
CA VAL A 335 1.05 33.43 -15.87
C VAL A 335 1.99 34.28 -16.68
N THR A 336 2.34 33.86 -17.88
CA THR A 336 3.21 34.57 -18.83
C THR A 336 2.42 35.20 -19.96
N GLN A 337 3.02 36.18 -20.67
CA GLN A 337 2.42 36.82 -21.84
C GLN A 337 2.28 35.85 -23.01
N LEU A 338 3.24 34.94 -23.19
CA LEU A 338 3.17 33.87 -24.19
C LEU A 338 2.40 32.69 -23.58
N GLU A 339 1.37 32.21 -24.28
CA GLU A 339 0.65 30.99 -23.93
C GLU A 339 1.30 29.75 -24.53
N PRO A 340 1.30 28.62 -23.81
CA PRO A 340 1.76 27.34 -24.36
C PRO A 340 0.81 26.82 -25.43
N THR A 341 1.34 26.16 -26.46
CA THR A 341 0.55 25.44 -27.45
C THR A 341 -0.18 24.24 -26.82
N GLU A 342 -1.18 23.69 -27.50
CA GLU A 342 -1.90 22.52 -27.01
C GLU A 342 -1.01 21.30 -26.82
N GLU A 343 0.00 21.13 -27.70
CA GLU A 343 1.03 20.08 -27.56
C GLU A 343 1.87 20.31 -26.31
N GLN A 344 2.29 21.55 -26.06
CA GLN A 344 3.04 21.91 -24.87
C GLN A 344 2.22 21.70 -23.59
N LYS A 345 0.92 22.08 -23.60
CA LYS A 345 0.03 21.84 -22.46
C LYS A 345 -0.08 20.35 -22.14
N LYS A 346 -0.29 19.50 -23.14
CA LYS A 346 -0.31 18.03 -22.95
C LYS A 346 1.00 17.51 -22.40
N ALA A 347 2.13 18.01 -22.92
CA ALA A 347 3.45 17.61 -22.47
C ALA A 347 3.73 18.03 -21.01
N LEU A 348 3.30 19.23 -20.61
CA LEU A 348 3.40 19.73 -19.25
C LEU A 348 2.56 18.91 -18.28
N ILE A 349 1.33 18.56 -18.64
CA ILE A 349 0.45 17.72 -17.82
C ILE A 349 1.03 16.30 -17.67
N PHE A 350 1.57 15.71 -18.74
CA PHE A 350 2.28 14.44 -18.64
C PHE A 350 3.44 14.53 -17.65
N ALA A 351 4.30 15.54 -17.77
CA ALA A 351 5.44 15.73 -16.89
C ALA A 351 5.02 15.98 -15.43
N GLN A 352 3.91 16.72 -15.19
CA GLN A 352 3.34 16.96 -13.86
C GLN A 352 2.87 15.66 -13.19
N ARG A 353 2.21 14.76 -13.93
CA ARG A 353 1.81 13.46 -13.41
C ARG A 353 3.00 12.61 -12.95
N VAL A 354 4.11 12.72 -13.65
CA VAL A 354 5.33 11.98 -13.29
C VAL A 354 6.06 12.61 -12.11
N VAL A 355 6.22 13.94 -12.09
CA VAL A 355 7.01 14.62 -11.05
C VAL A 355 6.43 14.46 -9.65
N LYS A 356 5.13 14.29 -9.51
CA LYS A 356 4.42 13.96 -8.27
C LYS A 356 5.00 12.72 -7.55
N TYR A 357 5.55 11.77 -8.30
CA TYR A 357 6.11 10.52 -7.77
C TYR A 357 7.64 10.50 -7.66
N VAL A 358 8.26 11.66 -7.79
CA VAL A 358 9.71 11.82 -7.64
C VAL A 358 10.01 12.52 -6.31
N LYS A 359 10.98 12.00 -5.57
CA LYS A 359 11.36 12.59 -4.27
C LYS A 359 11.82 14.05 -4.41
N SER A 360 11.28 14.91 -3.55
CA SER A 360 11.58 16.36 -3.52
C SER A 360 13.04 16.68 -3.14
N ASN A 361 13.63 17.76 -3.63
CA ASN A 361 13.14 18.59 -4.73
C ASN A 361 13.18 17.81 -6.02
N ALA A 362 12.09 17.87 -6.81
CA ALA A 362 11.92 17.08 -8.01
C ALA A 362 11.64 17.91 -9.27
N ILE A 363 12.26 17.50 -10.37
CA ILE A 363 12.07 18.05 -11.71
C ILE A 363 11.95 16.91 -12.70
N VAL A 364 10.99 17.01 -13.61
CA VAL A 364 10.85 16.11 -14.76
C VAL A 364 10.90 16.91 -16.06
N VAL A 365 11.74 16.47 -16.98
CA VAL A 365 11.86 16.99 -18.35
C VAL A 365 11.29 15.97 -19.32
N SER A 366 10.40 16.42 -20.20
CA SER A 366 9.60 15.55 -21.07
C SER A 366 9.45 16.12 -22.49
N ASN A 367 9.25 15.20 -23.45
CA ASN A 367 8.79 15.51 -24.81
C ASN A 367 7.27 15.34 -24.98
N GLY A 368 6.51 15.12 -23.89
CA GLY A 368 5.08 14.89 -23.89
C GLY A 368 4.65 13.43 -23.97
N LYS A 369 5.54 12.51 -24.32
CA LYS A 369 5.28 11.06 -24.36
C LYS A 369 6.27 10.25 -23.54
N GLN A 370 7.39 10.86 -23.13
CA GLN A 370 8.49 10.24 -22.37
C GLN A 370 9.02 11.20 -21.32
N ALA A 371 9.25 10.70 -20.12
CA ALA A 371 9.99 11.42 -19.06
C ALA A 371 11.50 11.18 -19.27
N LEU A 372 12.10 12.00 -20.11
CA LEU A 372 13.47 11.83 -20.60
C LEU A 372 14.55 12.20 -19.60
N GLY A 373 14.22 13.10 -18.67
CA GLY A 373 15.12 13.49 -17.60
C GLY A 373 14.36 13.62 -16.28
N ILE A 374 14.83 12.92 -15.26
CA ILE A 374 14.27 12.95 -13.90
C ILE A 374 15.38 13.33 -12.94
N GLY A 375 15.21 14.46 -12.26
CA GLY A 375 16.05 14.91 -11.17
C GLY A 375 15.24 14.93 -9.88
N GLY A 376 15.67 14.17 -8.86
CA GLY A 376 14.93 14.06 -7.62
C GLY A 376 15.80 13.87 -6.40
N GLY A 377 15.22 14.06 -5.19
CA GLY A 377 15.91 13.91 -3.92
C GLY A 377 17.00 14.96 -3.67
N GLN A 378 16.92 16.09 -4.35
CA GLN A 378 17.94 17.14 -4.24
C GLN A 378 17.58 18.16 -3.15
N VAL A 379 18.56 18.55 -2.35
CA VAL A 379 18.38 19.60 -1.33
C VAL A 379 18.22 20.99 -1.94
N ASN A 380 18.58 21.15 -3.21
CA ASN A 380 18.47 22.40 -3.95
C ASN A 380 17.78 22.15 -5.29
N ARG A 381 16.76 22.96 -5.62
CA ARG A 381 15.96 22.82 -6.83
C ARG A 381 16.75 22.98 -8.12
N ILE A 382 17.70 23.91 -8.15
CA ILE A 382 18.55 24.13 -9.32
C ILE A 382 19.37 22.88 -9.68
N TRP A 383 19.82 22.10 -8.70
CA TRP A 383 20.54 20.84 -8.96
C TRP A 383 19.63 19.78 -9.58
N ALA A 384 18.39 19.66 -9.08
CA ALA A 384 17.39 18.78 -9.70
C ALA A 384 17.12 19.20 -11.15
N THR A 385 17.04 20.51 -11.40
CA THR A 385 16.83 21.10 -12.73
C THR A 385 17.97 20.74 -13.69
N GLN A 386 19.20 21.01 -13.28
CA GLN A 386 20.39 20.73 -14.08
C GLN A 386 20.50 19.24 -14.41
N GLN A 387 20.34 18.37 -13.41
CA GLN A 387 20.38 16.93 -13.58
C GLN A 387 19.31 16.42 -14.57
N ALA A 388 18.07 16.91 -14.44
CA ALA A 388 16.98 16.49 -15.31
C ALA A 388 17.19 16.95 -16.77
N ILE A 389 17.62 18.19 -16.96
CA ILE A 389 17.87 18.74 -18.31
C ILE A 389 19.04 18.03 -18.99
N GLU A 390 20.16 17.84 -18.28
CA GLU A 390 21.35 17.16 -18.80
C GLU A 390 20.98 15.76 -19.33
N ARG A 391 20.30 14.96 -18.50
CA ARG A 391 19.87 13.61 -18.87
C ARG A 391 18.89 13.58 -20.06
N ALA A 392 17.97 14.55 -20.13
CA ALA A 392 17.03 14.61 -21.24
C ALA A 392 17.72 14.94 -22.57
N LYS A 393 18.65 15.87 -22.54
CA LYS A 393 19.39 16.34 -23.74
C LYS A 393 20.36 15.31 -24.31
N GLU A 394 20.87 14.41 -23.49
CA GLU A 394 21.68 13.27 -23.96
C GLU A 394 20.87 12.32 -24.89
N LYS A 395 19.56 12.31 -24.75
CA LYS A 395 18.67 11.32 -25.41
C LYS A 395 17.77 11.92 -26.48
N PHE A 396 17.53 13.23 -26.44
CA PHE A 396 16.55 13.88 -27.29
C PHE A 396 16.97 15.32 -27.67
N SER A 397 16.86 15.64 -28.94
CA SER A 397 17.25 16.95 -29.52
C SER A 397 16.06 17.84 -29.90
N GLY A 398 14.82 17.39 -29.67
CA GLY A 398 13.60 18.14 -30.00
C GLY A 398 13.13 19.06 -28.86
N ASP A 399 11.88 19.51 -28.97
CA ASP A 399 11.26 20.38 -27.98
C ASP A 399 11.02 19.65 -26.68
N LEU A 400 11.48 20.22 -25.58
CA LEU A 400 11.38 19.72 -24.23
C LEU A 400 10.62 20.70 -23.35
N VAL A 401 9.82 20.16 -22.44
CA VAL A 401 9.10 20.90 -21.40
C VAL A 401 9.56 20.43 -20.02
N LEU A 402 9.34 21.28 -18.98
CA LEU A 402 9.77 20.99 -17.63
C LEU A 402 8.62 21.13 -16.64
N ALA A 403 8.49 20.13 -15.74
CA ALA A 403 7.59 20.18 -14.58
C ALA A 403 8.35 20.14 -13.26
N SER A 404 7.87 20.90 -12.29
CA SER A 404 8.41 20.97 -10.93
C SER A 404 7.37 20.55 -9.89
N ASP A 405 7.79 19.81 -8.86
CA ASP A 405 6.95 19.39 -7.75
C ASP A 405 6.52 20.55 -6.82
N ALA A 406 7.29 21.64 -6.81
CA ALA A 406 7.00 22.84 -6.03
C ALA A 406 7.48 24.13 -6.74
N PHE A 407 7.21 25.28 -6.11
CA PHE A 407 7.51 26.60 -6.65
C PHE A 407 9.02 26.84 -6.83
N PHE A 408 9.36 27.78 -7.69
CA PHE A 408 10.74 28.27 -7.85
C PHE A 408 11.05 29.33 -6.80
N PRO A 409 12.07 29.11 -5.95
CA PRO A 409 12.45 30.12 -4.96
C PRO A 409 13.16 31.34 -5.57
N PHE A 410 13.74 31.18 -6.76
CA PHE A 410 14.52 32.19 -7.48
C PHE A 410 14.32 32.02 -8.99
N ARG A 411 14.66 33.06 -9.76
CA ARG A 411 14.61 33.06 -11.22
C ARG A 411 15.63 32.14 -11.91
N ASP A 412 16.62 31.65 -11.18
CA ASP A 412 17.77 30.87 -11.69
C ASP A 412 17.31 29.57 -12.41
N VAL A 413 16.22 28.97 -11.97
CA VAL A 413 15.63 27.80 -12.65
C VAL A 413 15.12 28.18 -14.03
N VAL A 414 14.42 29.29 -14.15
CA VAL A 414 13.90 29.79 -15.44
C VAL A 414 15.03 30.19 -16.38
N ASP A 415 16.03 30.91 -15.88
CA ASP A 415 17.21 31.31 -16.65
C ASP A 415 17.99 30.07 -17.16
N THR A 416 18.08 29.01 -16.31
CA THR A 416 18.70 27.75 -16.72
C THR A 416 17.86 27.04 -17.79
N CYS A 417 16.52 27.00 -17.65
CA CYS A 417 15.62 26.46 -18.66
C CYS A 417 15.78 27.15 -20.02
N ALA A 418 15.87 28.47 -20.02
CA ALA A 418 16.08 29.28 -21.22
C ALA A 418 17.38 28.96 -21.91
N LYS A 419 18.50 29.00 -21.15
CA LYS A 419 19.83 28.67 -21.63
C LYS A 419 19.88 27.26 -22.25
N GLU A 420 19.21 26.33 -21.65
CA GLU A 420 19.20 24.91 -22.05
C GLU A 420 18.10 24.57 -23.09
N GLY A 421 17.29 25.56 -23.50
CA GLY A 421 16.34 25.42 -24.61
C GLY A 421 15.01 24.74 -24.25
N ILE A 422 14.62 24.71 -22.96
CA ILE A 422 13.29 24.28 -22.51
C ILE A 422 12.24 25.22 -23.08
N LYS A 423 11.14 24.67 -23.62
CA LYS A 423 10.12 25.39 -24.38
C LYS A 423 8.89 25.81 -23.57
N ALA A 424 8.62 25.14 -22.45
CA ALA A 424 7.52 25.48 -21.55
C ALA A 424 7.75 24.92 -20.16
N ILE A 425 7.16 25.56 -19.15
CA ILE A 425 7.33 25.21 -17.74
C ILE A 425 5.98 25.08 -17.06
N ILE A 426 5.84 24.10 -16.15
CA ILE A 426 4.71 24.00 -15.23
C ILE A 426 5.22 23.87 -13.79
N GLN A 427 4.69 24.64 -12.88
CA GLN A 427 5.01 24.62 -11.46
C GLN A 427 3.81 25.15 -10.64
N PRO A 428 3.77 24.95 -9.31
CA PRO A 428 2.59 25.34 -8.53
C PRO A 428 2.45 26.85 -8.31
N GLY A 429 3.55 27.64 -8.34
CA GLY A 429 3.52 29.01 -7.82
C GLY A 429 3.45 29.04 -6.30
N GLY A 430 3.26 30.24 -5.72
CA GLY A 430 3.15 30.47 -4.28
C GLY A 430 4.44 30.88 -3.58
N SER A 431 5.49 31.21 -4.35
CA SER A 431 6.68 31.85 -3.83
C SER A 431 6.45 33.35 -3.61
N MET A 432 7.08 33.94 -2.59
CA MET A 432 7.15 35.39 -2.46
C MET A 432 7.88 36.07 -3.65
N ARG A 433 8.59 35.28 -4.46
CA ARG A 433 9.35 35.73 -5.63
C ARG A 433 8.80 35.20 -6.95
N ASP A 434 7.54 34.83 -6.98
CA ASP A 434 6.89 34.36 -8.22
C ASP A 434 7.04 35.36 -9.36
N GLU A 435 6.94 36.67 -9.05
CA GLU A 435 7.10 37.75 -10.04
C GLU A 435 8.48 37.71 -10.71
N GLU A 436 9.56 37.41 -9.98
CA GLU A 436 10.91 37.29 -10.56
C GLU A 436 10.96 36.16 -11.59
N SER A 437 10.29 35.04 -11.31
CA SER A 437 10.21 33.89 -12.22
C SER A 437 9.33 34.19 -13.43
N ILE A 438 8.21 34.90 -13.24
CA ILE A 438 7.29 35.32 -14.33
C ILE A 438 8.02 36.30 -15.27
N VAL A 439 8.70 37.30 -14.71
CA VAL A 439 9.50 38.27 -15.49
C VAL A 439 10.56 37.53 -16.30
N ALA A 440 11.36 36.66 -15.67
CA ALA A 440 12.36 35.87 -16.38
C ALA A 440 11.75 35.03 -17.51
N ALA A 441 10.63 34.37 -17.29
CA ALA A 441 9.96 33.58 -18.31
C ALA A 441 9.48 34.44 -19.50
N ASN A 442 8.96 35.65 -19.22
CA ASN A 442 8.58 36.60 -20.25
C ASN A 442 9.79 37.14 -21.03
N GLU A 443 10.90 37.49 -20.35
CA GLU A 443 12.18 37.92 -20.97
C GLU A 443 12.67 36.85 -21.96
N HIS A 444 12.57 35.57 -21.58
CA HIS A 444 13.05 34.44 -22.39
C HIS A 444 11.97 33.89 -23.35
N GLN A 445 10.76 34.45 -23.38
CA GLN A 445 9.63 33.97 -24.19
C GLN A 445 9.30 32.48 -23.94
N ILE A 446 9.35 32.04 -22.68
CA ILE A 446 8.98 30.69 -22.24
C ILE A 446 7.60 30.75 -21.57
N PRO A 447 6.58 30.10 -22.12
CA PRO A 447 5.28 30.01 -21.47
C PRO A 447 5.37 29.24 -20.16
N MET A 448 4.74 29.77 -19.10
CA MET A 448 4.73 29.16 -17.78
C MET A 448 3.31 29.01 -17.25
N LEU A 449 3.01 27.81 -16.77
CA LEU A 449 1.75 27.45 -16.13
C LEU A 449 1.92 27.34 -14.61
N PHE A 450 0.95 27.91 -13.87
CA PHE A 450 0.80 27.70 -12.43
C PHE A 450 -0.37 26.79 -12.13
N THR A 451 -0.15 25.78 -11.27
CA THR A 451 -1.18 24.82 -10.86
C THR A 451 -1.83 25.18 -9.53
N GLY A 452 -1.23 26.05 -8.71
CA GLY A 452 -1.67 26.33 -7.35
C GLY A 452 -1.54 25.16 -6.37
N MET A 453 -1.05 23.99 -6.82
CA MET A 453 -0.95 22.77 -6.04
C MET A 453 0.46 22.15 -6.16
N ARG A 454 1.14 22.02 -5.03
CA ARG A 454 2.45 21.35 -4.95
C ARG A 454 2.30 19.86 -4.62
N HIS A 455 3.28 19.07 -5.02
CA HIS A 455 3.32 17.62 -4.83
C HIS A 455 4.63 17.18 -4.16
N PHE A 456 4.86 17.60 -2.90
CA PHE A 456 6.04 17.16 -2.17
C PHE A 456 5.96 15.68 -1.80
N LEU A 457 7.06 14.96 -2.04
CA LEU A 457 7.28 13.57 -1.65
C LEU A 457 8.63 13.44 -0.95
N HIS A 458 8.66 13.00 0.30
CA HIS A 458 9.87 12.83 1.11
C HIS A 458 10.18 11.36 1.43
#